data_f4bc4e72ba4707f240410edcd1efe09d
#
_entry.id   f4bc4e72ba4707f240410edcd1efe09d
#
_cell.length_a   1.000
_cell.length_b   1.000
_cell.length_c   1.000
_cell.angle_alpha   90.00
_cell.angle_beta   90.00
_cell.angle_gamma   90.00
#
_symmetry.space_group_name_H-M   'P 1'
#
loop_
_entity.id
_entity.type
_entity.pdbx_description
1 polymer ?
#
loop_
_entity_poly.entity_id
_entity_poly.type
_entity_poly.pdbx_seq_one_letter_code
_entity_poly.pdbx_strand_id
1 'polypeptide(L)'
;MTTRITLDGPTLCVASAYEHRLRCKGVPGARWNPSAKHWEYPARPEGAAALLRAFDGVPVTWDKNAAGLIKAFQDGQAAARAKTVNVSDLPPIPLVKTAPWTHQVAAFWFAHPLPAAMLAMGMRTGKSAVAILLIANRGHRRTLILCPHSVVDVWPEEFAKHCPVPVHVASLVDGSVRARMDTADRAMRAAQAMRVPSITIVNYEAARCEPFASWALAQEWDLVVGDELHRCKAPPGPKGITSKFMRALGRKTAYRLGLTGTPMPHTPLDLFGQYTFLDQTIFGPSWVAVRSRYAVMGGYGNHQVVTLRIQERLADGRPNPYFDPALAAEFQARFTSIAFRVKLREVFEHIPDDVSIERRGSLGPEGRRVYHDLERQFVADVRGGVVTAANAMTRLIRLQQCTSGYARLDPDTPGGDACDVPVDDGKTQLLTDVLEDFAPHEPLVVFSRFHHDLDAIHTVAKKTGRTSLELSGRRKELAAWQAGEADVLAVQEQAGGVGIDLSRSKYGIFYSLTWSLGDFEQAMSRLNSHRQTQPATHIHLIMRGTVDEHMYSARRARRDVVASVLEGYRTGERDGAQ
;
A
#
# COMPACT_ATOMS: atom_id res chain seq x y z
N MET A 1 -10.73 40.73 -1.74
CA MET A 1 -12.16 40.33 -1.62
C MET A 1 -12.21 39.25 -0.54
N THR A 2 -12.93 39.44 0.54
CA THR A 2 -13.07 38.46 1.63
C THR A 2 -13.90 37.28 1.12
N THR A 3 -13.44 36.05 1.34
CA THR A 3 -14.22 34.86 0.98
C THR A 3 -15.47 34.76 1.84
N ARG A 4 -16.63 34.60 1.23
CA ARG A 4 -17.91 34.47 1.92
C ARG A 4 -18.57 33.14 1.60
N ILE A 5 -19.05 32.44 2.62
CA ILE A 5 -19.76 31.16 2.50
C ILE A 5 -21.16 31.32 3.09
N THR A 6 -22.16 31.03 2.27
CA THR A 6 -23.57 31.15 2.62
C THR A 6 -24.31 29.84 2.30
N LEU A 7 -25.38 29.59 3.02
CA LEU A 7 -26.28 28.48 2.77
C LEU A 7 -27.53 28.98 2.04
N ASP A 8 -27.77 28.47 0.85
CA ASP A 8 -28.98 28.76 0.05
C ASP A 8 -29.71 27.45 -0.25
N GLY A 9 -30.77 27.18 0.49
CA GLY A 9 -31.51 25.92 0.40
C GLY A 9 -30.58 24.69 0.55
N PRO A 10 -30.55 23.77 -0.42
CA PRO A 10 -29.71 22.58 -0.38
C PRO A 10 -28.27 22.83 -0.82
N THR A 11 -27.83 24.09 -0.97
CA THR A 11 -26.55 24.45 -1.60
C THR A 11 -25.73 25.37 -0.71
N LEU A 12 -24.45 25.02 -0.50
CA LEU A 12 -23.43 25.93 0.05
C LEU A 12 -22.82 26.75 -1.09
N CYS A 13 -22.92 28.07 -1.01
CA CYS A 13 -22.41 29.01 -2.00
C CYS A 13 -21.15 29.69 -1.50
N VAL A 14 -20.06 29.64 -2.27
CA VAL A 14 -18.76 30.20 -1.91
C VAL A 14 -18.37 31.28 -2.92
N ALA A 15 -18.45 32.54 -2.49
CA ALA A 15 -17.91 33.68 -3.22
C ALA A 15 -16.47 33.93 -2.76
N SER A 16 -15.49 33.78 -3.63
CA SER A 16 -14.07 33.93 -3.31
C SER A 16 -13.29 34.64 -4.42
N ALA A 17 -12.11 35.19 -4.06
CA ALA A 17 -11.20 35.73 -5.05
C ALA A 17 -10.68 34.64 -5.99
N TYR A 18 -10.30 35.03 -7.22
CA TYR A 18 -9.82 34.11 -8.26
C TYR A 18 -8.60 33.29 -7.82
N GLU A 19 -7.71 33.85 -7.00
CA GLU A 19 -6.56 33.17 -6.43
C GLU A 19 -6.92 31.92 -5.63
N HIS A 20 -8.12 31.87 -5.04
CA HIS A 20 -8.62 30.75 -4.24
C HIS A 20 -9.35 29.69 -5.08
N ARG A 21 -9.45 29.83 -6.41
CA ARG A 21 -10.17 28.88 -7.29
C ARG A 21 -9.72 27.42 -7.13
N LEU A 22 -8.43 27.19 -6.88
CA LEU A 22 -7.92 25.83 -6.68
C LEU A 22 -8.36 25.24 -5.34
N ARG A 23 -8.49 26.08 -4.30
CA ARG A 23 -9.05 25.67 -3.00
C ARG A 23 -10.51 25.26 -3.17
N CYS A 24 -11.31 26.10 -3.82
CA CYS A 24 -12.71 25.78 -4.12
C CYS A 24 -12.83 24.50 -4.95
N LYS A 25 -12.08 24.38 -6.04
CA LYS A 25 -12.11 23.23 -6.92
C LYS A 25 -11.63 21.93 -6.25
N GLY A 26 -10.85 22.04 -5.17
CA GLY A 26 -10.35 20.92 -4.39
C GLY A 26 -11.39 20.27 -3.47
N VAL A 27 -12.44 20.98 -3.12
CA VAL A 27 -13.51 20.44 -2.26
C VAL A 27 -14.45 19.54 -3.09
N PRO A 28 -14.76 18.33 -2.62
CA PRO A 28 -15.68 17.43 -3.32
C PRO A 28 -17.05 18.04 -3.57
N GLY A 29 -17.61 17.81 -4.75
CA GLY A 29 -18.90 18.35 -5.16
C GLY A 29 -18.84 19.80 -5.68
N ALA A 30 -17.66 20.37 -5.90
CA ALA A 30 -17.48 21.70 -6.42
C ALA A 30 -18.12 21.88 -7.81
N ARG A 31 -19.03 22.82 -7.93
CA ARG A 31 -19.63 23.31 -9.18
C ARG A 31 -19.41 24.80 -9.30
N TRP A 32 -18.96 25.27 -10.44
CA TRP A 32 -18.88 26.71 -10.71
C TRP A 32 -20.19 27.18 -11.32
N ASN A 33 -20.82 28.18 -10.73
CA ASN A 33 -21.97 28.86 -11.29
C ASN A 33 -21.52 30.15 -11.98
N PRO A 34 -21.48 30.18 -13.32
CA PRO A 34 -20.99 31.34 -14.07
C PRO A 34 -21.93 32.55 -13.97
N SER A 35 -23.22 32.33 -13.82
CA SER A 35 -24.23 33.42 -13.72
C SER A 35 -24.16 34.10 -12.36
N ALA A 36 -24.05 33.35 -11.29
CA ALA A 36 -23.96 33.87 -9.93
C ALA A 36 -22.51 34.17 -9.48
N LYS A 37 -21.51 33.80 -10.28
CA LYS A 37 -20.07 34.00 -10.04
C LYS A 37 -19.59 33.46 -8.68
N HIS A 38 -20.12 32.31 -8.28
CA HIS A 38 -19.70 31.61 -7.07
C HIS A 38 -19.57 30.11 -7.30
N TRP A 39 -18.91 29.41 -6.35
CA TRP A 39 -18.85 27.96 -6.31
C TRP A 39 -20.02 27.41 -5.51
N GLU A 40 -20.59 26.33 -5.96
CA GLU A 40 -21.71 25.62 -5.34
C GLU A 40 -21.27 24.24 -4.86
N TYR A 41 -21.77 23.84 -3.69
CA TYR A 41 -21.56 22.53 -3.08
C TYR A 41 -22.86 22.04 -2.44
N PRO A 42 -23.08 20.71 -2.36
CA PRO A 42 -24.21 20.17 -1.60
C PRO A 42 -24.14 20.64 -0.14
N ALA A 43 -25.26 21.11 0.40
CA ALA A 43 -25.39 21.56 1.78
C ALA A 43 -25.38 20.37 2.75
N ARG A 44 -24.18 19.91 3.08
CA ARG A 44 -23.92 18.80 4.01
C ARG A 44 -22.89 19.22 5.05
N PRO A 45 -22.96 18.68 6.29
CA PRO A 45 -21.96 18.95 7.32
C PRO A 45 -20.53 18.71 6.87
N GLU A 46 -20.31 17.64 6.08
CA GLU A 46 -19.01 17.24 5.54
C GLU A 46 -18.47 18.25 4.51
N GLY A 47 -19.36 18.79 3.67
CA GLY A 47 -19.03 19.82 2.69
C GLY A 47 -18.60 21.13 3.36
N ALA A 48 -19.32 21.53 4.41
CA ALA A 48 -18.96 22.72 5.22
C ALA A 48 -17.62 22.53 5.93
N ALA A 49 -17.37 21.37 6.52
CA ALA A 49 -16.09 21.05 7.17
C ALA A 49 -14.93 20.98 6.15
N ALA A 50 -15.18 20.47 4.96
CA ALA A 50 -14.18 20.46 3.88
C ALA A 50 -13.85 21.88 3.40
N LEU A 51 -14.84 22.76 3.29
CA LEU A 51 -14.65 24.18 2.98
C LEU A 51 -13.86 24.89 4.09
N LEU A 52 -14.18 24.63 5.35
CA LEU A 52 -13.43 25.19 6.49
C LEU A 52 -11.94 24.83 6.38
N ARG A 53 -11.61 23.58 6.14
CA ARG A 53 -10.22 23.12 5.96
C ARG A 53 -9.57 23.70 4.70
N ALA A 54 -10.30 23.75 3.59
CA ALA A 54 -9.77 24.27 2.33
C ALA A 54 -9.36 25.74 2.42
N PHE A 55 -10.01 26.50 3.30
CA PHE A 55 -9.74 27.91 3.54
C PHE A 55 -8.97 28.16 4.84
N ASP A 56 -8.34 27.15 5.42
CA ASP A 56 -7.45 27.30 6.57
C ASP A 56 -6.37 28.37 6.31
N GLY A 57 -6.21 29.31 7.26
CA GLY A 57 -5.32 30.47 7.12
C GLY A 57 -5.83 31.59 6.19
N VAL A 58 -7.07 31.51 5.69
CA VAL A 58 -7.69 32.56 4.87
C VAL A 58 -8.87 33.16 5.62
N PRO A 59 -9.02 34.49 5.69
CA PRO A 59 -10.21 35.10 6.27
C PRO A 59 -11.48 34.72 5.52
N VAL A 60 -12.41 34.04 6.20
CA VAL A 60 -13.70 33.60 5.66
C VAL A 60 -14.84 34.05 6.52
N THR A 61 -15.86 34.61 5.90
CA THR A 61 -17.12 34.93 6.57
C THR A 61 -18.13 33.81 6.31
N TRP A 62 -18.66 33.22 7.38
CA TRP A 62 -19.71 32.20 7.32
C TRP A 62 -21.04 32.81 7.75
N ASP A 63 -22.10 32.50 7.04
CA ASP A 63 -23.42 32.80 7.59
C ASP A 63 -23.79 31.84 8.73
N LYS A 64 -24.81 32.19 9.51
CA LYS A 64 -25.21 31.44 10.71
C LYS A 64 -25.62 29.99 10.39
N ASN A 65 -26.28 29.78 9.25
CA ASN A 65 -26.79 28.47 8.86
C ASN A 65 -25.66 27.57 8.32
N ALA A 66 -24.76 28.13 7.51
CA ALA A 66 -23.57 27.43 7.03
C ALA A 66 -22.64 27.05 8.17
N ALA A 67 -22.46 27.90 9.17
CA ALA A 67 -21.69 27.61 10.40
C ALA A 67 -22.33 26.47 11.23
N GLY A 68 -23.66 26.37 11.23
CA GLY A 68 -24.39 25.28 11.88
C GLY A 68 -24.03 23.91 11.33
N LEU A 69 -23.75 23.81 10.03
CA LEU A 69 -23.30 22.55 9.41
C LEU A 69 -21.90 22.11 9.89
N ILE A 70 -21.00 23.08 10.14
CA ILE A 70 -19.67 22.79 10.70
C ILE A 70 -19.81 22.21 12.10
N LYS A 71 -20.65 22.82 12.94
CA LYS A 71 -20.91 22.32 14.29
C LYS A 71 -21.48 20.92 14.27
N ALA A 72 -22.48 20.65 13.41
CA ALA A 72 -23.05 19.33 13.26
C ALA A 72 -22.01 18.26 12.86
N PHE A 73 -21.05 18.62 11.99
CA PHE A 73 -19.95 17.75 11.63
C PHE A 73 -19.00 17.48 12.80
N GLN A 74 -18.62 18.53 13.53
CA GLN A 74 -17.72 18.42 14.69
C GLN A 74 -18.36 17.57 15.80
N ASP A 75 -19.64 17.79 16.10
CA ASP A 75 -20.39 17.02 17.08
C ASP A 75 -20.50 15.55 16.67
N GLY A 76 -20.75 15.27 15.37
CA GLY A 76 -20.76 13.92 14.82
C GLY A 76 -19.41 13.21 14.92
N GLN A 77 -18.32 13.93 14.62
CA GLN A 77 -16.95 13.40 14.78
C GLN A 77 -16.58 13.16 16.25
N ALA A 78 -16.91 14.09 17.13
CA ALA A 78 -16.66 13.92 18.56
C ALA A 78 -17.41 12.72 19.12
N ALA A 79 -18.69 12.55 18.73
CA ALA A 79 -19.48 11.38 19.09
C ALA A 79 -18.90 10.07 18.52
N ALA A 80 -18.43 10.07 17.29
CA ALA A 80 -17.78 8.91 16.68
C ALA A 80 -16.46 8.53 17.40
N ARG A 81 -15.64 9.53 17.74
CA ARG A 81 -14.39 9.32 18.50
C ARG A 81 -14.64 8.85 19.93
N ALA A 82 -15.61 9.44 20.62
CA ALA A 82 -15.98 9.00 21.96
C ALA A 82 -16.46 7.55 21.98
N LYS A 83 -17.21 7.14 20.95
CA LYS A 83 -17.65 5.76 20.79
C LYS A 83 -16.50 4.78 20.53
N THR A 84 -15.43 5.18 19.85
CA THR A 84 -14.27 4.29 19.57
C THR A 84 -13.37 4.07 20.78
N VAL A 85 -13.46 4.89 21.84
CA VAL A 85 -12.66 4.73 23.07
C VAL A 85 -13.19 3.62 23.98
N ASN A 86 -14.53 3.40 24.01
CA ASN A 86 -15.17 2.32 24.76
C ASN A 86 -15.91 1.38 23.80
N VAL A 87 -15.21 0.37 23.31
CA VAL A 87 -15.79 -0.57 22.32
C VAL A 87 -16.96 -1.37 22.88
N SER A 88 -16.98 -1.61 24.19
CA SER A 88 -18.11 -2.28 24.89
C SER A 88 -19.44 -1.52 24.78
N ASP A 89 -19.39 -0.20 24.56
CA ASP A 89 -20.59 0.66 24.53
C ASP A 89 -21.10 0.90 23.09
N LEU A 90 -20.43 0.31 22.08
CA LEU A 90 -20.84 0.45 20.69
C LEU A 90 -22.08 -0.37 20.39
N PRO A 91 -23.07 0.20 19.69
CA PRO A 91 -24.23 -0.57 19.28
C PRO A 91 -23.83 -1.66 18.28
N PRO A 92 -24.55 -2.77 18.22
CA PRO A 92 -24.31 -3.80 17.20
C PRO A 92 -24.48 -3.23 15.81
N ILE A 93 -23.74 -3.77 14.85
CA ILE A 93 -23.91 -3.41 13.43
C ILE A 93 -25.27 -3.97 12.98
N PRO A 94 -26.15 -3.16 12.35
CA PRO A 94 -27.53 -3.58 12.07
C PRO A 94 -27.64 -4.80 11.15
N LEU A 95 -26.86 -4.83 10.06
CA LEU A 95 -26.87 -5.92 9.09
C LEU A 95 -25.52 -6.62 9.11
N VAL A 96 -25.49 -7.87 9.56
CA VAL A 96 -24.30 -8.72 9.59
C VAL A 96 -24.64 -10.13 9.11
N LYS A 97 -23.71 -10.77 8.39
CA LYS A 97 -23.79 -12.19 8.00
C LYS A 97 -22.86 -13.05 8.86
N THR A 98 -21.70 -12.54 9.17
CA THR A 98 -20.71 -13.16 10.06
C THR A 98 -20.49 -12.24 11.26
N ALA A 99 -20.30 -12.81 12.44
CA ALA A 99 -20.04 -12.04 13.65
C ALA A 99 -18.75 -11.22 13.51
N PRO A 100 -18.81 -9.89 13.56
CA PRO A 100 -17.63 -9.06 13.45
C PRO A 100 -16.82 -9.09 14.75
N TRP A 101 -15.51 -8.98 14.63
CA TRP A 101 -14.64 -8.81 15.80
C TRP A 101 -14.82 -7.42 16.42
N THR A 102 -14.50 -7.29 17.70
CA THR A 102 -14.65 -6.03 18.45
C THR A 102 -14.04 -4.82 17.76
N HIS A 103 -12.82 -4.96 17.25
CA HIS A 103 -12.15 -3.87 16.50
C HIS A 103 -12.80 -3.58 15.14
N GLN A 104 -13.45 -4.56 14.52
CA GLN A 104 -14.21 -4.36 13.28
C GLN A 104 -15.49 -3.55 13.55
N VAL A 105 -16.14 -3.78 14.68
CA VAL A 105 -17.27 -2.96 15.14
C VAL A 105 -16.82 -1.52 15.36
N ALA A 106 -15.67 -1.31 16.03
CA ALA A 106 -15.09 0.01 16.22
C ALA A 106 -14.74 0.70 14.89
N ALA A 107 -14.09 -0.03 13.97
CA ALA A 107 -13.73 0.48 12.64
C ALA A 107 -14.97 0.85 11.82
N PHE A 108 -16.03 0.03 11.89
CA PHE A 108 -17.30 0.31 11.23
C PHE A 108 -17.92 1.61 11.74
N TRP A 109 -18.08 1.75 13.05
CA TRP A 109 -18.72 2.95 13.64
C TRP A 109 -17.86 4.21 13.51
N PHE A 110 -16.54 4.07 13.46
CA PHE A 110 -15.65 5.17 13.11
C PHE A 110 -15.89 5.64 11.67
N ALA A 111 -15.91 4.73 10.69
CA ALA A 111 -16.00 5.05 9.28
C ALA A 111 -17.44 5.42 8.86
N HIS A 112 -18.45 4.80 9.46
CA HIS A 112 -19.86 4.93 9.04
C HIS A 112 -20.38 6.36 8.93
N PRO A 113 -20.08 7.33 9.81
CA PRO A 113 -20.54 8.71 9.67
C PRO A 113 -19.69 9.56 8.71
N LEU A 114 -18.53 9.05 8.24
CA LEU A 114 -17.59 9.83 7.46
C LEU A 114 -17.81 9.65 5.95
N PRO A 115 -17.76 10.72 5.12
CA PRO A 115 -17.84 10.62 3.67
C PRO A 115 -16.55 10.03 3.08
N ALA A 116 -15.44 10.12 3.82
CA ALA A 116 -14.18 9.50 3.46
C ALA A 116 -13.51 8.95 4.72
N ALA A 117 -13.02 7.71 4.63
CA ALA A 117 -12.30 7.07 5.71
C ALA A 117 -11.13 6.23 5.18
N MET A 118 -10.10 6.09 6.02
CA MET A 118 -9.01 5.15 5.81
C MET A 118 -9.06 4.08 6.91
N LEU A 119 -9.18 2.82 6.54
CA LEU A 119 -8.97 1.69 7.42
C LEU A 119 -7.50 1.29 7.38
N ALA A 120 -6.68 2.00 8.18
CA ALA A 120 -5.26 1.74 8.35
C ALA A 120 -5.06 0.59 9.36
N MET A 121 -5.65 -0.54 9.06
CA MET A 121 -5.69 -1.72 9.92
C MET A 121 -4.63 -2.72 9.47
N GLY A 122 -3.96 -3.37 10.41
CA GLY A 122 -2.96 -4.40 10.14
C GLY A 122 -3.45 -5.48 9.19
N MET A 123 -2.55 -6.22 8.58
CA MET A 123 -2.94 -7.37 7.76
C MET A 123 -3.70 -8.39 8.60
N ARG A 124 -4.65 -9.09 7.98
CA ARG A 124 -5.50 -10.12 8.63
C ARG A 124 -6.40 -9.62 9.77
N THR A 125 -6.61 -8.33 9.91
CA THR A 125 -7.60 -7.75 10.83
C THR A 125 -9.01 -7.65 10.23
N GLY A 126 -9.21 -8.12 8.99
CA GLY A 126 -10.50 -8.17 8.33
C GLY A 126 -11.00 -6.83 7.76
N LYS A 127 -10.12 -6.04 7.18
CA LYS A 127 -10.46 -4.77 6.49
C LYS A 127 -11.57 -4.93 5.46
N SER A 128 -11.51 -5.99 4.64
CA SER A 128 -12.49 -6.30 3.59
C SER A 128 -13.87 -6.53 4.19
N ALA A 129 -13.97 -7.26 5.31
CA ALA A 129 -15.24 -7.49 6.02
C ALA A 129 -15.86 -6.16 6.49
N VAL A 130 -15.06 -5.23 7.06
CA VAL A 130 -15.56 -3.91 7.47
C VAL A 130 -16.06 -3.11 6.25
N ALA A 131 -15.33 -3.14 5.13
CA ALA A 131 -15.74 -2.47 3.90
C ALA A 131 -17.08 -3.02 3.38
N ILE A 132 -17.25 -4.34 3.36
CA ILE A 132 -18.49 -5.01 2.94
C ILE A 132 -19.66 -4.63 3.86
N LEU A 133 -19.44 -4.60 5.18
CA LEU A 133 -20.45 -4.17 6.15
C LEU A 133 -20.84 -2.69 5.93
N LEU A 134 -19.89 -1.82 5.62
CA LEU A 134 -20.18 -0.41 5.29
C LEU A 134 -21.00 -0.30 4.01
N ILE A 135 -20.68 -1.06 2.96
CA ILE A 135 -21.43 -1.11 1.70
C ILE A 135 -22.89 -1.50 1.96
N ALA A 136 -23.10 -2.60 2.69
CA ALA A 136 -24.42 -3.13 2.96
C ALA A 136 -25.26 -2.21 3.86
N ASN A 137 -24.69 -1.73 4.97
CA ASN A 137 -25.43 -0.94 5.98
C ASN A 137 -25.70 0.52 5.54
N ARG A 138 -24.94 1.04 4.58
CA ARG A 138 -25.22 2.35 3.96
C ARG A 138 -26.15 2.26 2.74
N GLY A 139 -26.46 1.04 2.28
CA GLY A 139 -27.31 0.83 1.11
C GLY A 139 -26.72 1.36 -0.20
N HIS A 140 -25.37 1.32 -0.35
CA HIS A 140 -24.74 1.73 -1.59
C HIS A 140 -25.15 0.84 -2.75
N ARG A 141 -25.68 1.44 -3.81
CA ARG A 141 -26.17 0.72 -4.98
C ARG A 141 -25.10 0.47 -6.03
N ARG A 142 -24.14 1.39 -6.18
CA ARG A 142 -23.04 1.30 -7.15
C ARG A 142 -21.71 1.49 -6.44
N THR A 143 -20.94 0.41 -6.33
CA THR A 143 -19.63 0.44 -5.70
C THR A 143 -18.54 0.02 -6.69
N LEU A 144 -17.48 0.82 -6.78
CA LEU A 144 -16.27 0.48 -7.51
C LEU A 144 -15.16 0.15 -6.50
N ILE A 145 -14.57 -1.03 -6.63
CA ILE A 145 -13.42 -1.47 -5.83
C ILE A 145 -12.20 -1.55 -6.73
N LEU A 146 -11.18 -0.75 -6.41
CA LEU A 146 -9.87 -0.82 -7.05
C LEU A 146 -8.91 -1.54 -6.10
N CYS A 147 -8.27 -2.59 -6.59
CA CYS A 147 -7.40 -3.42 -5.78
C CYS A 147 -6.16 -3.89 -6.57
N PRO A 148 -5.15 -4.51 -5.95
CA PRO A 148 -4.11 -5.23 -6.68
C PRO A 148 -4.70 -6.36 -7.52
N HIS A 149 -4.06 -6.67 -8.66
CA HIS A 149 -4.54 -7.72 -9.58
C HIS A 149 -4.76 -9.07 -8.87
N SER A 150 -3.84 -9.44 -7.99
CA SER A 150 -3.88 -10.71 -7.24
C SER A 150 -5.07 -10.86 -6.27
N VAL A 151 -5.81 -9.78 -6.01
CA VAL A 151 -6.94 -9.77 -5.05
C VAL A 151 -8.30 -9.64 -5.74
N VAL A 152 -8.30 -9.38 -7.04
CA VAL A 152 -9.56 -9.16 -7.78
C VAL A 152 -10.49 -10.37 -7.61
N ASP A 153 -9.97 -11.59 -7.66
CA ASP A 153 -10.75 -12.83 -7.48
C ASP A 153 -11.04 -13.19 -6.02
N VAL A 154 -10.35 -12.58 -5.06
CA VAL A 154 -10.61 -12.83 -3.63
C VAL A 154 -11.86 -12.09 -3.15
N TRP A 155 -12.12 -10.90 -3.69
CA TRP A 155 -13.25 -10.08 -3.27
C TRP A 155 -14.63 -10.76 -3.44
N PRO A 156 -14.94 -11.50 -4.52
CA PRO A 156 -16.20 -12.24 -4.63
C PRO A 156 -16.43 -13.23 -3.49
N GLU A 157 -15.38 -13.94 -3.06
CA GLU A 157 -15.44 -14.88 -1.94
C GLU A 157 -15.70 -14.15 -0.61
N GLU A 158 -15.03 -13.00 -0.40
CA GLU A 158 -15.26 -12.14 0.76
C GLU A 158 -16.70 -11.60 0.80
N PHE A 159 -17.27 -11.19 -0.34
CA PHE A 159 -18.67 -10.81 -0.44
C PHE A 159 -19.60 -11.99 -0.13
N ALA A 160 -19.34 -13.16 -0.71
CA ALA A 160 -20.12 -14.36 -0.45
C ALA A 160 -20.11 -14.73 1.04
N LYS A 161 -18.99 -14.53 1.72
CA LYS A 161 -18.79 -14.84 3.14
C LYS A 161 -19.43 -13.82 4.07
N HIS A 162 -19.26 -12.52 3.81
CA HIS A 162 -19.54 -11.46 4.77
C HIS A 162 -20.73 -10.56 4.43
N CYS A 163 -21.20 -10.51 3.17
CA CYS A 163 -22.26 -9.61 2.78
C CYS A 163 -23.63 -10.10 3.28
N PRO A 164 -24.35 -9.29 4.10
CA PRO A 164 -25.66 -9.68 4.65
C PRO A 164 -26.82 -9.49 3.67
N VAL A 165 -26.61 -8.85 2.53
CA VAL A 165 -27.64 -8.57 1.53
C VAL A 165 -27.23 -9.16 0.18
N PRO A 166 -28.20 -9.52 -0.70
CA PRO A 166 -27.90 -9.93 -2.07
C PRO A 166 -27.19 -8.80 -2.82
N VAL A 167 -26.13 -9.12 -3.55
CA VAL A 167 -25.37 -8.18 -4.40
C VAL A 167 -24.98 -8.86 -5.70
N HIS A 168 -24.79 -8.07 -6.76
CA HIS A 168 -24.23 -8.56 -8.01
C HIS A 168 -22.77 -8.12 -8.10
N VAL A 169 -21.86 -9.10 -8.04
CA VAL A 169 -20.42 -8.86 -8.03
C VAL A 169 -19.83 -9.16 -9.40
N ALA A 170 -19.14 -8.19 -9.98
CA ALA A 170 -18.40 -8.33 -11.24
C ALA A 170 -16.90 -8.17 -10.98
N SER A 171 -16.18 -9.29 -11.08
CA SER A 171 -14.72 -9.39 -10.99
C SER A 171 -14.12 -9.28 -12.40
N LEU A 172 -13.29 -8.26 -12.65
CA LEU A 172 -12.76 -7.94 -13.97
C LEU A 172 -11.29 -8.33 -14.07
N VAL A 173 -11.01 -9.64 -14.10
CA VAL A 173 -9.66 -10.20 -14.11
C VAL A 173 -9.10 -10.27 -15.51
N ASP A 174 -9.86 -10.88 -16.43
CA ASP A 174 -9.39 -11.27 -17.75
C ASP A 174 -9.86 -10.33 -18.86
N GLY A 175 -9.21 -10.45 -20.00
CA GLY A 175 -9.56 -9.73 -21.22
C GLY A 175 -8.90 -8.36 -21.34
N SER A 176 -9.10 -7.75 -22.51
CA SER A 176 -8.65 -6.39 -22.79
C SER A 176 -9.36 -5.37 -21.91
N VAL A 177 -8.80 -4.17 -21.79
CA VAL A 177 -9.41 -3.07 -21.03
C VAL A 177 -10.83 -2.76 -21.53
N ARG A 178 -11.07 -2.86 -22.85
CA ARG A 178 -12.40 -2.68 -23.45
C ARG A 178 -13.37 -3.80 -23.06
N ALA A 179 -12.92 -5.06 -23.09
CA ALA A 179 -13.73 -6.20 -22.69
C ALA A 179 -14.14 -6.11 -21.21
N ARG A 180 -13.23 -5.66 -20.35
CA ARG A 180 -13.52 -5.39 -18.92
C ARG A 180 -14.57 -4.30 -18.76
N MET A 181 -14.48 -3.20 -19.50
CA MET A 181 -15.47 -2.14 -19.51
C MET A 181 -16.85 -2.67 -19.93
N ASP A 182 -16.93 -3.41 -21.04
CA ASP A 182 -18.19 -3.97 -21.54
C ASP A 182 -18.80 -4.98 -20.54
N THR A 183 -17.96 -5.74 -19.85
CA THR A 183 -18.38 -6.67 -18.78
C THR A 183 -18.94 -5.93 -17.58
N ALA A 184 -18.25 -4.86 -17.13
CA ALA A 184 -18.74 -4.01 -16.04
C ALA A 184 -20.10 -3.38 -16.36
N ASP A 185 -20.26 -2.86 -17.57
CA ASP A 185 -21.49 -2.22 -18.01
C ASP A 185 -22.65 -3.23 -18.08
N ARG A 186 -22.43 -4.44 -18.60
CA ARG A 186 -23.43 -5.53 -18.57
C ARG A 186 -23.80 -5.93 -17.13
N ALA A 187 -22.82 -6.06 -16.25
CA ALA A 187 -23.05 -6.41 -14.86
C ALA A 187 -23.87 -5.36 -14.11
N MET A 188 -23.59 -4.07 -14.35
CA MET A 188 -24.38 -2.98 -13.76
C MET A 188 -25.84 -2.99 -14.23
N ARG A 189 -26.08 -3.27 -15.52
CA ARG A 189 -27.45 -3.42 -16.04
C ARG A 189 -28.16 -4.64 -15.48
N ALA A 190 -27.47 -5.77 -15.34
CA ALA A 190 -28.01 -6.97 -14.72
C ALA A 190 -28.39 -6.73 -13.25
N ALA A 191 -27.52 -6.08 -12.48
CA ALA A 191 -27.79 -5.70 -11.09
C ALA A 191 -29.02 -4.79 -10.97
N GLN A 192 -29.15 -3.82 -11.88
CA GLN A 192 -30.32 -2.94 -11.95
C GLN A 192 -31.61 -3.71 -12.24
N ALA A 193 -31.58 -4.64 -13.19
CA ALA A 193 -32.73 -5.50 -13.50
C ALA A 193 -33.13 -6.40 -12.31
N MET A 194 -32.16 -6.92 -11.61
CA MET A 194 -32.38 -7.73 -10.38
C MET A 194 -32.71 -6.88 -9.14
N ARG A 195 -32.63 -5.55 -9.22
CA ARG A 195 -32.83 -4.60 -8.11
C ARG A 195 -31.89 -4.84 -6.93
N VAL A 196 -30.67 -5.29 -7.19
CA VAL A 196 -29.62 -5.50 -6.18
C VAL A 196 -28.46 -4.52 -6.40
N PRO A 197 -27.64 -4.24 -5.37
CA PRO A 197 -26.42 -3.46 -5.53
C PRO A 197 -25.45 -4.08 -6.52
N SER A 198 -24.79 -3.23 -7.32
CA SER A 198 -23.72 -3.61 -8.24
C SER A 198 -22.36 -3.31 -7.62
N ILE A 199 -21.50 -4.32 -7.58
CA ILE A 199 -20.12 -4.24 -7.11
C ILE A 199 -19.19 -4.53 -8.29
N THR A 200 -18.44 -3.54 -8.72
CA THR A 200 -17.45 -3.68 -9.81
C THR A 200 -16.05 -3.71 -9.22
N ILE A 201 -15.29 -4.78 -9.48
CA ILE A 201 -13.95 -5.00 -8.94
C ILE A 201 -12.96 -5.05 -10.09
N VAL A 202 -11.91 -4.24 -10.02
CA VAL A 202 -10.90 -4.13 -11.07
C VAL A 202 -9.54 -3.75 -10.48
N ASN A 203 -8.46 -4.17 -11.13
CA ASN A 203 -7.13 -3.76 -10.72
C ASN A 203 -6.80 -2.32 -11.13
N TYR A 204 -5.95 -1.65 -10.33
CA TYR A 204 -5.56 -0.25 -10.54
C TYR A 204 -5.00 0.02 -11.94
N GLU A 205 -4.18 -0.91 -12.45
CA GLU A 205 -3.49 -0.77 -13.73
C GLU A 205 -4.47 -0.73 -14.90
N ALA A 206 -5.47 -1.63 -14.91
CA ALA A 206 -6.51 -1.65 -15.95
C ALA A 206 -7.48 -0.48 -15.82
N ALA A 207 -7.86 -0.13 -14.58
CA ALA A 207 -8.84 0.92 -14.33
C ALA A 207 -8.42 2.31 -14.81
N ARG A 208 -7.12 2.60 -14.82
CA ARG A 208 -6.56 3.89 -15.26
C ARG A 208 -6.29 3.98 -16.77
N CYS A 209 -6.48 2.88 -17.50
CA CYS A 209 -6.28 2.83 -18.95
C CYS A 209 -7.57 3.14 -19.71
N GLU A 210 -7.43 3.81 -20.86
CA GLU A 210 -8.56 4.05 -21.76
C GLU A 210 -8.95 2.75 -22.50
N PRO A 211 -10.24 2.51 -22.77
CA PRO A 211 -11.40 3.38 -22.51
C PRO A 211 -12.01 3.26 -21.11
N PHE A 212 -11.56 2.32 -20.26
CA PHE A 212 -12.15 2.08 -18.94
C PHE A 212 -12.09 3.32 -18.03
N ALA A 213 -10.99 4.08 -18.08
CA ALA A 213 -10.82 5.25 -17.24
C ALA A 213 -11.91 6.31 -17.51
N SER A 214 -12.17 6.63 -18.76
CA SER A 214 -13.22 7.56 -19.15
C SER A 214 -14.61 7.05 -18.80
N TRP A 215 -14.87 5.76 -19.00
CA TRP A 215 -16.11 5.10 -18.62
C TRP A 215 -16.34 5.17 -17.11
N ALA A 216 -15.33 4.80 -16.30
CA ALA A 216 -15.44 4.83 -14.84
C ALA A 216 -15.67 6.24 -14.28
N LEU A 217 -15.05 7.25 -14.89
CA LEU A 217 -15.24 8.66 -14.54
C LEU A 217 -16.61 9.22 -14.98
N ALA A 218 -17.29 8.57 -15.91
CA ALA A 218 -18.63 8.95 -16.36
C ALA A 218 -19.74 8.32 -15.51
N GLN A 219 -19.43 7.27 -14.73
CA GLN A 219 -20.41 6.63 -13.86
C GLN A 219 -20.69 7.44 -12.59
N GLU A 220 -21.87 7.27 -12.04
CA GLU A 220 -22.27 7.77 -10.71
C GLU A 220 -22.04 6.67 -9.66
N TRP A 221 -20.87 6.69 -9.05
CA TRP A 221 -20.52 5.78 -7.96
C TRP A 221 -20.99 6.33 -6.62
N ASP A 222 -21.73 5.53 -5.84
CA ASP A 222 -22.04 5.88 -4.45
C ASP A 222 -20.78 5.79 -3.59
N LEU A 223 -19.98 4.73 -3.80
CA LEU A 223 -18.74 4.46 -3.08
C LEU A 223 -17.64 4.02 -4.05
N VAL A 224 -16.45 4.58 -3.84
CA VAL A 224 -15.20 4.04 -4.41
C VAL A 224 -14.31 3.56 -3.27
N VAL A 225 -13.87 2.30 -3.37
CA VAL A 225 -12.94 1.67 -2.43
C VAL A 225 -11.58 1.54 -3.11
N GLY A 226 -10.53 1.99 -2.44
CA GLY A 226 -9.14 1.70 -2.82
C GLY A 226 -8.53 0.69 -1.86
N ASP A 227 -8.41 -0.56 -2.28
CA ASP A 227 -7.74 -1.59 -1.50
C ASP A 227 -6.23 -1.53 -1.73
N GLU A 228 -5.45 -1.70 -0.68
CA GLU A 228 -4.02 -1.37 -0.63
C GLU A 228 -3.74 0.05 -1.17
N LEU A 229 -4.46 1.02 -0.59
CA LEU A 229 -4.45 2.42 -1.05
C LEU A 229 -3.06 3.06 -1.09
N HIS A 230 -2.07 2.50 -0.38
CA HIS A 230 -0.67 2.93 -0.48
C HIS A 230 -0.08 2.83 -1.90
N ARG A 231 -0.73 2.13 -2.85
CA ARG A 231 -0.41 2.20 -4.28
C ARG A 231 -0.63 3.60 -4.87
N CYS A 232 -1.41 4.44 -4.19
CA CYS A 232 -1.62 5.85 -4.52
C CYS A 232 -0.70 6.81 -3.75
N LYS A 233 0.45 6.35 -3.21
CA LYS A 233 1.39 7.16 -2.43
C LYS A 233 2.04 8.30 -3.22
N ALA A 234 2.31 8.10 -4.51
CA ALA A 234 2.93 9.13 -5.35
C ALA A 234 1.99 10.34 -5.52
N PRO A 235 2.53 11.56 -5.48
CA PRO A 235 1.73 12.76 -5.78
C PRO A 235 1.11 12.68 -7.17
N PRO A 236 -0.15 13.14 -7.37
CA PRO A 236 -0.79 13.12 -8.67
C PRO A 236 -0.01 13.93 -9.71
N GLY A 237 0.44 13.28 -10.78
CA GLY A 237 1.27 13.87 -11.83
C GLY A 237 1.77 12.82 -12.82
N PRO A 238 2.79 13.12 -13.62
CA PRO A 238 3.34 12.17 -14.60
C PRO A 238 3.83 10.86 -13.97
N LYS A 239 4.44 10.93 -12.77
CA LYS A 239 4.89 9.76 -11.99
C LYS A 239 3.80 9.14 -11.13
N GLY A 240 2.69 9.85 -10.88
CA GLY A 240 1.58 9.41 -10.03
C GLY A 240 0.27 9.25 -10.82
N ILE A 241 0.29 8.51 -11.93
CA ILE A 241 -0.87 8.31 -12.81
C ILE A 241 -2.04 7.70 -12.06
N THR A 242 -1.78 6.67 -11.24
CA THR A 242 -2.80 6.03 -10.40
C THR A 242 -3.43 7.03 -9.42
N SER A 243 -2.61 7.80 -8.71
CA SER A 243 -3.10 8.84 -7.78
C SER A 243 -3.89 9.93 -8.50
N LYS A 244 -3.49 10.29 -9.74
CA LYS A 244 -4.23 11.24 -10.58
C LYS A 244 -5.61 10.73 -10.93
N PHE A 245 -5.72 9.47 -11.34
CA PHE A 245 -6.99 8.82 -11.67
C PHE A 245 -7.88 8.69 -10.42
N MET A 246 -7.35 8.18 -9.32
CA MET A 246 -8.06 8.06 -8.04
C MET A 246 -8.58 9.41 -7.52
N ARG A 247 -7.76 10.45 -7.62
CA ARG A 247 -8.20 11.81 -7.27
C ARG A 247 -9.38 12.28 -8.13
N ALA A 248 -9.37 11.96 -9.43
CA ALA A 248 -10.46 12.33 -10.32
C ALA A 248 -11.76 11.58 -9.95
N LEU A 249 -11.69 10.29 -9.64
CA LEU A 249 -12.81 9.51 -9.12
C LEU A 249 -13.32 10.06 -7.79
N GLY A 250 -12.42 10.30 -6.83
CA GLY A 250 -12.78 10.78 -5.49
C GLY A 250 -13.51 12.12 -5.49
N ARG A 251 -13.25 12.99 -6.47
CA ARG A 251 -13.96 14.27 -6.63
C ARG A 251 -15.42 14.11 -7.07
N LYS A 252 -15.73 13.03 -7.77
CA LYS A 252 -17.07 12.75 -8.30
C LYS A 252 -17.90 11.85 -7.39
N THR A 253 -17.25 11.18 -6.43
CA THR A 253 -17.87 10.15 -5.60
C THR A 253 -18.24 10.72 -4.22
N ALA A 254 -19.45 10.41 -3.75
CA ALA A 254 -19.94 10.88 -2.45
C ALA A 254 -19.18 10.23 -1.29
N TYR A 255 -18.92 8.91 -1.35
CA TYR A 255 -18.23 8.17 -0.32
C TYR A 255 -16.93 7.53 -0.85
N ARG A 256 -15.84 7.62 -0.08
CA ARG A 256 -14.52 7.09 -0.43
C ARG A 256 -13.96 6.32 0.74
N LEU A 257 -13.46 5.12 0.48
CA LEU A 257 -12.87 4.25 1.49
C LEU A 257 -11.49 3.78 1.04
N GLY A 258 -10.49 3.98 1.87
CA GLY A 258 -9.14 3.45 1.67
C GLY A 258 -8.86 2.31 2.64
N LEU A 259 -8.35 1.20 2.14
CA LEU A 259 -7.91 0.06 2.93
C LEU A 259 -6.40 -0.06 2.78
N THR A 260 -5.66 -0.17 3.87
CA THR A 260 -4.22 -0.43 3.82
C THR A 260 -3.70 -0.94 5.15
N GLY A 261 -2.75 -1.89 5.11
CA GLY A 261 -2.00 -2.31 6.30
C GLY A 261 -0.78 -1.42 6.57
N THR A 262 -0.27 -0.76 5.52
CA THR A 262 0.96 0.03 5.52
C THR A 262 0.72 1.40 4.89
N PRO A 263 0.08 2.34 5.60
CA PRO A 263 -0.30 3.64 5.01
C PRO A 263 0.93 4.49 4.61
N MET A 264 2.06 4.28 5.24
CA MET A 264 3.31 5.02 5.03
C MET A 264 4.45 4.03 4.73
N PRO A 265 4.48 3.39 3.54
CA PRO A 265 5.45 2.33 3.26
C PRO A 265 6.90 2.82 3.15
N HIS A 266 7.14 4.07 2.80
CA HIS A 266 8.50 4.65 2.70
C HIS A 266 8.67 5.85 3.61
N THR A 267 7.77 6.83 3.50
CA THR A 267 7.84 8.07 4.28
C THR A 267 6.43 8.49 4.74
N PRO A 268 6.32 9.29 5.81
CA PRO A 268 5.04 9.91 6.18
C PRO A 268 4.39 10.70 5.04
N LEU A 269 5.18 11.26 4.12
CA LEU A 269 4.67 12.02 2.97
C LEU A 269 3.90 11.15 1.95
N ASP A 270 4.02 9.82 2.02
CA ASP A 270 3.23 8.88 1.21
C ASP A 270 1.71 9.04 1.42
N LEU A 271 1.30 9.64 2.54
CA LEU A 271 -0.11 9.94 2.79
C LEU A 271 -0.68 10.99 1.84
N PHE A 272 0.14 11.90 1.31
CA PHE A 272 -0.37 12.96 0.43
C PHE A 272 -1.14 12.40 -0.77
N GLY A 273 -0.55 11.45 -1.51
CA GLY A 273 -1.19 10.85 -2.67
C GLY A 273 -2.51 10.14 -2.31
N GLN A 274 -2.52 9.41 -1.21
CA GLN A 274 -3.70 8.70 -0.70
C GLN A 274 -4.82 9.66 -0.29
N TYR A 275 -4.47 10.73 0.42
CA TYR A 275 -5.43 11.73 0.87
C TYR A 275 -5.96 12.62 -0.27
N THR A 276 -5.26 12.74 -1.40
CA THR A 276 -5.83 13.40 -2.58
C THR A 276 -7.04 12.65 -3.16
N PHE A 277 -7.14 11.34 -2.91
CA PHE A 277 -8.33 10.54 -3.22
C PHE A 277 -9.38 10.66 -2.12
N LEU A 278 -9.01 10.44 -0.86
CA LEU A 278 -9.95 10.42 0.27
C LEU A 278 -10.54 11.80 0.57
N ASP A 279 -9.70 12.72 0.98
CA ASP A 279 -10.08 14.13 1.23
C ASP A 279 -8.86 15.05 1.01
N GLN A 280 -8.82 15.66 -0.15
CA GLN A 280 -7.75 16.56 -0.55
C GLN A 280 -7.60 17.79 0.38
N THR A 281 -8.63 18.14 1.15
CA THR A 281 -8.60 19.34 2.01
C THR A 281 -7.76 19.14 3.27
N ILE A 282 -7.51 17.91 3.68
CA ILE A 282 -6.78 17.58 4.92
C ILE A 282 -5.31 18.00 4.81
N PHE A 283 -4.61 17.60 3.75
CA PHE A 283 -3.23 18.02 3.51
C PHE A 283 -3.11 19.19 2.53
N GLY A 284 -4.22 19.59 1.89
CA GLY A 284 -4.25 20.63 0.88
C GLY A 284 -3.96 20.12 -0.54
N PRO A 285 -4.15 20.96 -1.57
CA PRO A 285 -4.08 20.55 -2.98
C PRO A 285 -2.66 20.51 -3.56
N SER A 286 -1.68 21.09 -2.87
CA SER A 286 -0.34 21.30 -3.41
C SER A 286 0.71 20.39 -2.75
N TRP A 287 1.27 19.48 -3.52
CA TRP A 287 2.40 18.65 -3.09
C TRP A 287 3.61 19.49 -2.65
N VAL A 288 3.91 20.56 -3.39
CA VAL A 288 5.05 21.43 -3.08
C VAL A 288 4.86 22.08 -1.71
N ALA A 289 3.65 22.56 -1.40
CA ALA A 289 3.35 23.17 -0.10
C ALA A 289 3.48 22.14 1.04
N VAL A 290 2.93 20.93 0.87
CA VAL A 290 3.02 19.87 1.88
C VAL A 290 4.47 19.46 2.12
N ARG A 291 5.23 19.23 1.05
CA ARG A 291 6.64 18.88 1.14
C ARG A 291 7.45 19.97 1.86
N SER A 292 7.29 21.24 1.47
CA SER A 292 8.01 22.35 2.10
C SER A 292 7.63 22.54 3.56
N ARG A 293 6.40 22.21 3.97
CA ARG A 293 5.97 22.30 5.36
C ARG A 293 6.62 21.24 6.24
N TYR A 294 6.59 19.97 5.80
CA TYR A 294 6.96 18.83 6.63
C TYR A 294 8.37 18.29 6.38
N ALA A 295 9.09 18.78 5.36
CA ALA A 295 10.42 18.33 5.01
C ALA A 295 11.43 19.48 4.98
N VAL A 296 12.69 19.15 5.24
CA VAL A 296 13.86 20.00 4.97
C VAL A 296 14.33 19.67 3.57
N MET A 297 14.40 20.69 2.74
CA MET A 297 14.80 20.57 1.35
C MET A 297 16.26 20.92 1.18
N GLY A 298 16.94 20.26 0.24
CA GLY A 298 18.34 20.48 -0.09
C GLY A 298 18.70 19.96 -1.48
N GLY A 299 20.00 19.86 -1.77
CA GLY A 299 20.52 19.47 -3.06
C GLY A 299 20.46 20.60 -4.10
N TYR A 300 20.94 20.33 -5.32
CA TYR A 300 20.89 21.29 -6.41
C TYR A 300 19.44 21.69 -6.74
N GLY A 301 19.16 22.98 -6.72
CA GLY A 301 17.81 23.51 -6.96
C GLY A 301 16.80 23.25 -5.81
N ASN A 302 17.22 22.80 -4.65
CA ASN A 302 16.32 22.53 -3.50
C ASN A 302 15.19 21.49 -3.80
N HIS A 303 15.50 20.47 -4.60
CA HIS A 303 14.50 19.49 -5.02
C HIS A 303 14.51 18.17 -4.23
N GLN A 304 15.53 17.93 -3.41
CA GLN A 304 15.68 16.70 -2.63
C GLN A 304 15.20 16.89 -1.19
N VAL A 305 14.52 15.90 -0.65
CA VAL A 305 14.20 15.83 0.78
C VAL A 305 15.44 15.34 1.51
N VAL A 306 15.99 16.17 2.38
CA VAL A 306 17.15 15.82 3.22
C VAL A 306 16.69 15.06 4.47
N THR A 307 15.67 15.59 5.14
CA THR A 307 15.04 14.95 6.30
C THR A 307 13.60 15.45 6.48
N LEU A 308 12.86 14.84 7.39
CA LEU A 308 11.50 15.23 7.73
C LEU A 308 11.45 15.94 9.08
N ARG A 309 10.84 17.11 9.13
CA ARG A 309 10.63 17.89 10.37
C ARG A 309 9.71 17.19 11.38
N ILE A 310 8.97 16.18 10.94
CA ILE A 310 8.00 15.42 11.72
C ILE A 310 8.56 14.09 12.27
N GLN A 311 9.84 13.81 12.06
CA GLN A 311 10.52 12.64 12.58
C GLN A 311 11.54 13.05 13.64
N GLU A 312 11.43 12.48 14.83
CA GLU A 312 12.30 12.78 15.97
C GLU A 312 13.75 12.36 15.76
N ARG A 313 13.96 11.30 14.99
CA ARG A 313 15.28 10.74 14.68
C ARG A 313 15.57 10.73 13.20
N LEU A 314 16.82 10.95 12.87
CA LEU A 314 17.36 10.76 11.52
C LEU A 314 17.42 9.25 11.17
N ALA A 315 17.67 8.98 9.90
CA ALA A 315 17.77 7.62 9.41
C ALA A 315 18.89 6.79 10.09
N ASP A 316 19.95 7.42 10.57
CA ASP A 316 21.06 6.80 11.31
C ASP A 316 20.80 6.64 12.81
N GLY A 317 19.60 7.00 13.29
CA GLY A 317 19.19 6.90 14.69
C GLY A 317 19.56 8.11 15.57
N ARG A 318 20.37 9.06 15.08
CA ARG A 318 20.70 10.30 15.79
C ARG A 318 19.48 11.20 15.94
N PRO A 319 19.43 12.06 16.98
CA PRO A 319 18.39 13.07 17.09
C PRO A 319 18.32 13.96 15.82
N ASN A 320 17.13 14.24 15.36
CA ASN A 320 16.93 15.10 14.21
C ASN A 320 16.93 16.58 14.64
N PRO A 321 17.93 17.38 14.25
CA PRO A 321 18.02 18.78 14.67
C PRO A 321 16.89 19.67 14.10
N TYR A 322 16.18 19.18 13.09
CA TYR A 322 15.07 19.87 12.46
C TYR A 322 13.70 19.39 12.94
N PHE A 323 13.66 18.50 13.94
CA PHE A 323 12.41 17.98 14.48
C PHE A 323 11.58 19.11 15.09
N ASP A 324 10.31 19.18 14.69
CA ASP A 324 9.33 20.13 15.21
C ASP A 324 8.15 19.34 15.79
N PRO A 325 8.04 19.28 17.13
CA PRO A 325 6.96 18.53 17.78
C PRO A 325 5.55 19.04 17.42
N ALA A 326 5.40 20.34 17.18
CA ALA A 326 4.11 20.92 16.83
C ALA A 326 3.68 20.50 15.42
N LEU A 327 4.61 20.51 14.46
CA LEU A 327 4.36 19.99 13.11
C LEU A 327 4.10 18.48 13.11
N ALA A 328 4.79 17.72 13.95
CA ALA A 328 4.56 16.28 14.10
C ALA A 328 3.15 15.99 14.64
N ALA A 329 2.73 16.71 15.68
CA ALA A 329 1.40 16.62 16.25
C ALA A 329 0.31 17.02 15.23
N GLU A 330 0.52 18.13 14.50
CA GLU A 330 -0.38 18.57 13.42
C GLU A 330 -0.51 17.49 12.34
N PHE A 331 0.61 16.96 11.85
CA PHE A 331 0.62 15.90 10.82
C PHE A 331 -0.15 14.67 11.30
N GLN A 332 0.10 14.23 12.53
CA GLN A 332 -0.59 13.10 13.14
C GLN A 332 -2.10 13.36 13.29
N ALA A 333 -2.49 14.55 13.71
CA ALA A 333 -3.90 14.95 13.82
C ALA A 333 -4.60 14.94 12.44
N ARG A 334 -3.93 15.47 11.41
CA ARG A 334 -4.43 15.42 10.03
C ARG A 334 -4.59 13.97 9.53
N PHE A 335 -3.59 13.13 9.77
CA PHE A 335 -3.66 11.71 9.41
C PHE A 335 -4.83 11.01 10.12
N THR A 336 -4.91 11.12 11.44
CA THR A 336 -5.93 10.40 12.23
C THR A 336 -7.33 10.99 12.13
N SER A 337 -7.49 12.15 11.46
CA SER A 337 -8.81 12.80 11.32
C SER A 337 -9.85 11.89 10.61
N ILE A 338 -9.41 11.08 9.66
CA ILE A 338 -10.23 10.13 8.91
C ILE A 338 -9.64 8.71 8.85
N ALA A 339 -8.58 8.43 9.60
CA ALA A 339 -7.93 7.12 9.62
C ALA A 339 -8.19 6.38 10.93
N PHE A 340 -8.78 5.20 10.83
CA PHE A 340 -8.86 4.22 11.91
C PHE A 340 -7.63 3.33 11.87
N ARG A 341 -6.90 3.23 12.99
CA ARG A 341 -5.68 2.44 13.09
C ARG A 341 -5.82 1.35 14.14
N VAL A 342 -5.38 0.16 13.76
CA VAL A 342 -5.20 -0.97 14.70
C VAL A 342 -4.16 -1.92 14.12
N LYS A 343 -3.27 -2.42 14.97
CA LYS A 343 -2.31 -3.47 14.58
C LYS A 343 -2.87 -4.84 14.94
N LEU A 344 -2.44 -5.88 14.23
CA LEU A 344 -2.88 -7.25 14.49
C LEU A 344 -2.71 -7.66 15.95
N ARG A 345 -1.57 -7.31 16.55
CA ARG A 345 -1.23 -7.65 17.94
C ARG A 345 -1.97 -6.84 19.00
N GLU A 346 -2.41 -5.63 18.64
CA GLU A 346 -3.27 -4.82 19.52
C GLU A 346 -4.67 -5.43 19.66
N VAL A 347 -5.04 -6.30 18.71
CA VAL A 347 -6.33 -6.98 18.67
C VAL A 347 -6.25 -8.39 19.22
N PHE A 348 -5.16 -9.07 18.93
CA PHE A 348 -4.91 -10.46 19.30
C PHE A 348 -3.63 -10.52 20.14
N GLU A 349 -3.73 -10.16 21.41
CA GLU A 349 -2.60 -10.12 22.37
C GLU A 349 -1.89 -11.45 22.53
N HIS A 350 -2.58 -12.57 22.24
CA HIS A 350 -2.00 -13.92 22.31
C HIS A 350 -1.03 -14.24 21.15
N ILE A 351 -0.97 -13.42 20.09
CA ILE A 351 -0.04 -13.66 18.98
C ILE A 351 1.37 -13.27 19.42
N PRO A 352 2.31 -14.23 19.50
CA PRO A 352 3.68 -13.94 19.92
C PRO A 352 4.42 -13.09 18.88
N ASP A 353 5.52 -12.48 19.32
CA ASP A 353 6.42 -11.72 18.45
C ASP A 353 7.11 -12.62 17.44
N ASP A 354 7.20 -12.14 16.19
CA ASP A 354 7.95 -12.83 15.16
C ASP A 354 9.43 -12.86 15.50
N VAL A 355 10.07 -13.97 15.19
CA VAL A 355 11.52 -14.16 15.35
C VAL A 355 12.19 -13.95 13.99
N SER A 356 13.21 -13.11 13.94
CA SER A 356 14.04 -12.96 12.74
C SER A 356 15.44 -13.52 13.01
N ILE A 357 15.88 -14.42 12.13
CA ILE A 357 17.17 -15.11 12.21
C ILE A 357 17.96 -14.79 10.93
N GLU A 358 19.23 -14.44 11.11
CA GLU A 358 20.16 -14.27 9.99
C GLU A 358 20.97 -15.55 9.82
N ARG A 359 21.01 -16.06 8.60
CA ARG A 359 21.93 -17.12 8.18
C ARG A 359 22.88 -16.51 7.15
N ARG A 360 24.15 -16.47 7.49
CA ARG A 360 25.18 -15.79 6.71
C ARG A 360 26.09 -16.79 6.00
N GLY A 361 26.12 -16.73 4.68
CA GLY A 361 27.05 -17.45 3.80
C GLY A 361 28.12 -16.54 3.22
N SER A 362 28.99 -17.10 2.40
CA SER A 362 30.01 -16.36 1.64
C SER A 362 30.05 -16.87 0.21
N LEU A 363 30.28 -15.95 -0.73
CA LEU A 363 30.53 -16.35 -2.12
C LEU A 363 31.83 -17.12 -2.24
N GLY A 364 31.83 -18.14 -3.06
CA GLY A 364 33.04 -18.85 -3.48
C GLY A 364 34.00 -17.95 -4.27
N PRO A 365 35.20 -18.44 -4.60
CA PRO A 365 36.24 -17.61 -5.24
C PRO A 365 35.79 -16.99 -6.58
N GLU A 366 35.10 -17.75 -7.41
CA GLU A 366 34.62 -17.28 -8.71
C GLU A 366 33.47 -16.30 -8.59
N GLY A 367 32.45 -16.64 -7.81
CA GLY A 367 31.31 -15.73 -7.52
C GLY A 367 31.79 -14.42 -6.91
N ARG A 368 32.75 -14.48 -5.99
CA ARG A 368 33.35 -13.27 -5.38
C ARG A 368 34.08 -12.42 -6.41
N ARG A 369 34.82 -13.01 -7.34
CA ARG A 369 35.50 -12.29 -8.43
C ARG A 369 34.49 -11.56 -9.30
N VAL A 370 33.48 -12.28 -9.80
CA VAL A 370 32.41 -11.71 -10.65
C VAL A 370 31.68 -10.60 -9.89
N TYR A 371 31.34 -10.80 -8.64
CA TYR A 371 30.67 -9.81 -7.81
C TYR A 371 31.50 -8.53 -7.68
N HIS A 372 32.79 -8.64 -7.34
CA HIS A 372 33.66 -7.48 -7.17
C HIS A 372 33.93 -6.74 -8.48
N ASP A 373 33.97 -7.41 -9.61
CA ASP A 373 34.11 -6.75 -10.92
C ASP A 373 32.87 -5.91 -11.23
N LEU A 374 31.66 -6.44 -11.00
CA LEU A 374 30.40 -5.71 -11.13
C LEU A 374 30.30 -4.54 -10.14
N GLU A 375 30.71 -4.76 -8.89
CA GLU A 375 30.67 -3.76 -7.83
C GLU A 375 31.65 -2.60 -8.12
N ARG A 376 32.89 -2.89 -8.52
CA ARG A 376 33.87 -1.86 -8.88
C ARG A 376 33.39 -0.95 -10.00
N GLN A 377 32.83 -1.52 -11.03
CA GLN A 377 32.26 -0.76 -12.15
C GLN A 377 31.07 0.10 -11.66
N PHE A 378 30.20 -0.45 -10.82
CA PHE A 378 29.07 0.28 -10.26
C PHE A 378 29.52 1.46 -9.37
N VAL A 379 30.49 1.24 -8.46
CA VAL A 379 31.03 2.26 -7.56
C VAL A 379 31.71 3.40 -8.36
N ALA A 380 32.48 3.06 -9.40
CA ALA A 380 33.13 4.05 -10.26
C ALA A 380 32.08 4.98 -10.91
N ASP A 381 31.02 4.41 -11.45
CA ASP A 381 29.96 5.17 -12.10
C ASP A 381 29.13 6.02 -11.12
N VAL A 382 28.86 5.50 -9.92
CA VAL A 382 28.14 6.24 -8.86
C VAL A 382 28.96 7.45 -8.40
N ARG A 383 30.27 7.28 -8.18
CA ARG A 383 31.17 8.36 -7.77
C ARG A 383 31.44 9.36 -8.87
N GLY A 384 31.45 8.91 -10.12
CA GLY A 384 31.58 9.77 -11.30
C GLY A 384 30.33 10.59 -11.64
N GLY A 385 29.23 10.42 -10.92
CA GLY A 385 27.98 11.14 -11.17
C GLY A 385 27.22 10.72 -12.44
N VAL A 386 27.61 9.62 -13.08
CA VAL A 386 27.08 9.13 -14.36
C VAL A 386 25.78 8.33 -14.17
N VAL A 387 25.45 7.89 -12.94
CA VAL A 387 24.35 6.95 -12.71
C VAL A 387 23.04 7.68 -12.44
N THR A 388 22.08 7.52 -13.33
CA THR A 388 20.67 7.86 -13.07
C THR A 388 20.05 6.82 -12.12
N ALA A 389 18.97 7.18 -11.41
CA ALA A 389 18.28 6.25 -10.49
C ALA A 389 17.81 4.95 -11.18
N ALA A 390 17.44 5.02 -12.47
CA ALA A 390 17.02 3.85 -13.24
C ALA A 390 18.22 2.91 -13.54
N ASN A 391 19.35 3.47 -13.95
CA ASN A 391 20.56 2.69 -14.22
C ASN A 391 21.14 2.10 -12.93
N ALA A 392 21.04 2.83 -11.79
CA ALA A 392 21.44 2.33 -10.49
C ALA A 392 20.66 1.07 -10.11
N MET A 393 19.33 1.09 -10.27
CA MET A 393 18.49 -0.07 -9.93
C MET A 393 18.85 -1.30 -10.76
N THR A 394 19.08 -1.14 -12.07
CA THR A 394 19.49 -2.25 -12.93
C THR A 394 20.78 -2.90 -12.43
N ARG A 395 21.78 -2.10 -12.07
CA ARG A 395 23.05 -2.61 -11.57
C ARG A 395 22.96 -3.27 -10.20
N LEU A 396 22.17 -2.68 -9.29
CA LEU A 396 21.86 -3.31 -8.00
C LEU A 396 21.17 -4.66 -8.16
N ILE A 397 20.28 -4.79 -9.14
CA ILE A 397 19.65 -6.07 -9.50
C ILE A 397 20.70 -7.08 -9.99
N ARG A 398 21.67 -6.65 -10.80
CA ARG A 398 22.78 -7.53 -11.28
C ARG A 398 23.65 -8.01 -10.12
N LEU A 399 24.01 -7.13 -9.17
CA LEU A 399 24.71 -7.54 -7.95
C LEU A 399 23.91 -8.56 -7.14
N GLN A 400 22.60 -8.37 -7.01
CA GLN A 400 21.72 -9.29 -6.30
C GLN A 400 21.58 -10.64 -7.03
N GLN A 401 21.54 -10.66 -8.36
CA GLN A 401 21.56 -11.90 -9.16
C GLN A 401 22.84 -12.68 -8.90
N CYS A 402 23.97 -12.00 -8.84
CA CYS A 402 25.26 -12.65 -8.51
C CYS A 402 25.23 -13.26 -7.09
N THR A 403 24.66 -12.59 -6.09
CA THR A 403 24.49 -13.19 -4.75
C THR A 403 23.54 -14.37 -4.74
N SER A 404 22.61 -14.45 -5.69
CA SER A 404 21.71 -15.60 -5.89
C SER A 404 22.38 -16.77 -6.64
N GLY A 405 23.63 -16.61 -7.07
CA GLY A 405 24.45 -17.65 -7.67
C GLY A 405 24.51 -17.63 -9.19
N TYR A 406 23.99 -16.60 -9.87
CA TYR A 406 24.03 -16.51 -11.32
C TYR A 406 24.33 -15.09 -11.80
N ALA A 407 24.90 -14.99 -13.00
CA ALA A 407 25.05 -13.74 -13.72
C ALA A 407 24.19 -13.77 -14.99
N ARG A 408 23.44 -12.70 -15.21
CA ARG A 408 22.67 -12.53 -16.44
C ARG A 408 23.49 -11.81 -17.47
N LEU A 409 23.80 -12.47 -18.55
CA LEU A 409 24.52 -11.92 -19.68
C LEU A 409 23.53 -11.28 -20.66
N ASP A 410 23.87 -10.08 -21.12
CA ASP A 410 23.13 -9.43 -22.20
C ASP A 410 23.47 -10.12 -23.53
N PRO A 411 22.53 -10.21 -24.49
CA PRO A 411 22.76 -10.90 -25.74
C PRO A 411 23.88 -10.23 -26.55
N ASP A 412 24.75 -11.06 -27.16
CA ASP A 412 25.86 -10.57 -28.02
C ASP A 412 25.37 -9.91 -29.32
N THR A 413 24.09 -10.12 -29.68
CA THR A 413 23.47 -9.56 -30.87
C THR A 413 22.15 -8.83 -30.53
N PRO A 414 21.82 -7.71 -31.20
CA PRO A 414 20.54 -7.05 -31.04
C PRO A 414 19.38 -8.00 -31.38
N GLY A 415 18.52 -8.29 -30.40
CA GLY A 415 17.36 -9.18 -30.53
C GLY A 415 17.61 -10.62 -30.09
N GLY A 416 18.80 -10.96 -29.60
CA GLY A 416 19.07 -12.24 -28.93
C GLY A 416 18.48 -12.30 -27.52
N ASP A 417 18.32 -13.50 -26.97
CA ASP A 417 17.86 -13.70 -25.60
C ASP A 417 19.01 -13.57 -24.59
N ALA A 418 18.77 -12.86 -23.49
CA ALA A 418 19.70 -12.82 -22.36
C ALA A 418 19.74 -14.20 -21.67
N CYS A 419 20.95 -14.69 -21.37
CA CYS A 419 21.10 -16.00 -20.70
C CYS A 419 21.58 -15.82 -19.26
N ASP A 420 21.14 -16.72 -18.39
CA ASP A 420 21.57 -16.81 -17.00
C ASP A 420 22.69 -17.85 -16.90
N VAL A 421 23.86 -17.45 -16.41
CA VAL A 421 25.04 -18.32 -16.26
C VAL A 421 25.32 -18.52 -14.77
N PRO A 422 25.43 -19.77 -14.30
CA PRO A 422 25.80 -20.04 -12.92
C PRO A 422 27.21 -19.50 -12.62
N VAL A 423 27.36 -18.83 -11.48
CA VAL A 423 28.66 -18.25 -11.03
C VAL A 423 29.02 -18.64 -9.60
N ASP A 424 28.04 -19.08 -8.82
CA ASP A 424 28.26 -19.41 -7.40
C ASP A 424 27.17 -20.35 -6.87
N ASP A 425 27.51 -21.24 -5.94
CA ASP A 425 26.58 -22.15 -5.28
C ASP A 425 26.40 -21.85 -3.76
N GLY A 426 27.10 -20.86 -3.24
CA GLY A 426 27.13 -20.55 -1.81
C GLY A 426 25.76 -20.31 -1.20
N LYS A 427 24.84 -19.63 -1.91
CA LYS A 427 23.48 -19.41 -1.41
C LYS A 427 22.60 -20.66 -1.45
N THR A 428 22.76 -21.50 -2.47
CA THR A 428 22.08 -22.81 -2.53
C THR A 428 22.58 -23.76 -1.47
N GLN A 429 23.88 -23.73 -1.18
CA GLN A 429 24.48 -24.45 -0.06
C GLN A 429 23.88 -23.99 1.28
N LEU A 430 23.85 -22.67 1.50
CA LEU A 430 23.26 -22.08 2.70
C LEU A 430 21.77 -22.45 2.86
N LEU A 431 21.01 -22.51 1.78
CA LEU A 431 19.63 -23.00 1.82
C LEU A 431 19.57 -24.49 2.15
N THR A 432 20.50 -25.31 1.61
CA THR A 432 20.60 -26.73 1.93
C THR A 432 20.79 -26.93 3.44
N ASP A 433 21.78 -26.24 4.02
CA ASP A 433 22.08 -26.30 5.45
C ASP A 433 20.85 -25.91 6.29
N VAL A 434 20.12 -24.85 5.88
CA VAL A 434 18.91 -24.42 6.57
C VAL A 434 17.77 -25.43 6.45
N LEU A 435 17.57 -26.04 5.29
CA LEU A 435 16.51 -27.05 5.15
C LEU A 435 16.82 -28.33 5.93
N GLU A 436 18.09 -28.70 6.08
CA GLU A 436 18.52 -29.84 6.88
C GLU A 436 18.33 -29.63 8.41
N ASP A 437 18.29 -28.37 8.89
CA ASP A 437 17.99 -28.05 10.29
C ASP A 437 16.53 -28.37 10.69
N PHE A 438 15.63 -28.61 9.75
CA PHE A 438 14.22 -28.88 10.01
C PHE A 438 13.86 -30.37 9.95
N ALA A 439 12.87 -30.76 10.75
CA ALA A 439 12.32 -32.11 10.70
C ALA A 439 11.81 -32.45 9.30
N PRO A 440 11.89 -33.73 8.87
CA PRO A 440 11.23 -34.18 7.63
C PRO A 440 9.75 -33.78 7.63
N HIS A 441 9.25 -33.36 6.47
CA HIS A 441 7.86 -32.96 6.26
C HIS A 441 7.39 -31.71 7.07
N GLU A 442 8.29 -30.98 7.74
CA GLU A 442 7.94 -29.67 8.30
C GLU A 442 7.56 -28.72 7.12
N PRO A 443 6.38 -28.10 7.16
CA PRO A 443 5.97 -27.19 6.10
C PRO A 443 6.81 -25.91 6.15
N LEU A 444 7.45 -25.58 5.03
CA LEU A 444 8.34 -24.44 4.89
C LEU A 444 7.89 -23.55 3.73
N VAL A 445 8.01 -22.24 3.89
CA VAL A 445 7.81 -21.26 2.81
C VAL A 445 9.15 -20.61 2.48
N VAL A 446 9.57 -20.66 1.23
CA VAL A 446 10.80 -20.02 0.76
C VAL A 446 10.46 -18.91 -0.21
N PHE A 447 10.70 -17.67 0.23
CA PHE A 447 10.48 -16.46 -0.56
C PHE A 447 11.68 -16.15 -1.45
N SER A 448 11.40 -15.78 -2.69
CA SER A 448 12.43 -15.36 -3.64
C SER A 448 11.95 -14.24 -4.54
N ARG A 449 12.91 -13.56 -5.16
CA ARG A 449 12.63 -12.47 -6.10
C ARG A 449 12.63 -12.92 -7.56
N PHE A 450 13.56 -13.80 -7.93
CA PHE A 450 13.82 -14.17 -9.32
C PHE A 450 13.29 -15.56 -9.65
N HIS A 451 12.95 -15.80 -10.91
CA HIS A 451 12.53 -17.13 -11.37
C HIS A 451 13.66 -18.16 -11.24
N HIS A 452 14.91 -17.74 -11.48
CA HIS A 452 16.08 -18.59 -11.28
C HIS A 452 16.21 -19.08 -9.82
N ASP A 453 15.88 -18.20 -8.86
CA ASP A 453 15.88 -18.60 -7.44
C ASP A 453 14.84 -19.68 -7.14
N LEU A 454 13.66 -19.63 -7.79
CA LEU A 454 12.62 -20.66 -7.63
C LEU A 454 13.14 -22.03 -8.12
N ASP A 455 13.84 -22.05 -9.26
CA ASP A 455 14.43 -23.28 -9.79
C ASP A 455 15.52 -23.84 -8.86
N ALA A 456 16.33 -22.95 -8.27
CA ALA A 456 17.32 -23.31 -7.25
C ALA A 456 16.64 -23.90 -5.99
N ILE A 457 15.55 -23.30 -5.51
CA ILE A 457 14.78 -23.79 -4.36
C ILE A 457 14.23 -25.20 -4.62
N HIS A 458 13.64 -25.46 -5.79
CA HIS A 458 13.18 -26.78 -6.17
C HIS A 458 14.31 -27.81 -6.20
N THR A 459 15.46 -27.41 -6.74
CA THR A 459 16.65 -28.28 -6.79
C THR A 459 17.15 -28.65 -5.40
N VAL A 460 17.23 -27.66 -4.48
CA VAL A 460 17.65 -27.88 -3.10
C VAL A 460 16.62 -28.71 -2.32
N ALA A 461 15.32 -28.44 -2.49
CA ALA A 461 14.27 -29.23 -1.87
C ALA A 461 14.38 -30.72 -2.26
N LYS A 462 14.54 -31.00 -3.56
CA LYS A 462 14.74 -32.36 -4.07
C LYS A 462 16.01 -33.02 -3.51
N LYS A 463 17.12 -32.26 -3.45
CA LYS A 463 18.41 -32.75 -2.89
C LYS A 463 18.28 -33.12 -1.41
N THR A 464 17.48 -32.39 -0.64
CA THR A 464 17.22 -32.66 0.79
C THR A 464 16.06 -33.63 1.03
N GLY A 465 15.58 -34.32 -0.02
CA GLY A 465 14.49 -35.31 0.07
C GLY A 465 13.11 -34.75 0.31
N ARG A 466 12.89 -33.44 0.04
CA ARG A 466 11.62 -32.74 0.25
C ARG A 466 10.86 -32.56 -1.05
N THR A 467 9.54 -32.63 -0.95
CA THR A 467 8.64 -32.25 -2.05
C THR A 467 8.44 -30.73 -2.08
N SER A 468 8.30 -30.17 -3.29
CA SER A 468 8.14 -28.72 -3.44
C SER A 468 7.12 -28.32 -4.48
N LEU A 469 6.34 -27.29 -4.18
CA LEU A 469 5.37 -26.62 -5.03
C LEU A 469 5.71 -25.13 -5.18
N GLU A 470 5.06 -24.45 -6.13
CA GLU A 470 5.39 -23.08 -6.48
C GLU A 470 4.17 -22.16 -6.49
N LEU A 471 4.38 -20.94 -6.00
CA LEU A 471 3.46 -19.81 -6.16
C LEU A 471 4.18 -18.64 -6.82
N SER A 472 3.97 -18.46 -8.10
CA SER A 472 4.62 -17.42 -8.91
C SER A 472 3.73 -16.94 -10.05
N GLY A 473 4.28 -16.10 -10.92
CA GLY A 473 3.64 -15.72 -12.18
C GLY A 473 3.46 -16.90 -13.16
N ARG A 474 4.24 -17.99 -13.01
CA ARG A 474 4.21 -19.16 -13.89
C ARG A 474 3.42 -20.36 -13.32
N ARG A 475 3.31 -20.48 -11.99
CA ARG A 475 2.59 -21.56 -11.31
C ARG A 475 1.74 -21.04 -10.16
N LYS A 476 0.57 -21.67 -9.90
CA LYS A 476 -0.38 -21.27 -8.84
C LYS A 476 -0.78 -22.51 -8.01
N GLU A 477 0.18 -23.13 -7.33
CA GLU A 477 0.02 -24.41 -6.64
C GLU A 477 -0.25 -24.25 -5.12
N LEU A 478 -0.74 -23.08 -4.69
CA LEU A 478 -0.99 -22.77 -3.29
C LEU A 478 -2.01 -23.73 -2.65
N ALA A 479 -3.10 -24.04 -3.33
CA ALA A 479 -4.15 -24.91 -2.80
C ALA A 479 -3.63 -26.34 -2.51
N ALA A 480 -2.84 -26.90 -3.42
CA ALA A 480 -2.20 -28.20 -3.25
C ALA A 480 -1.23 -28.20 -2.06
N TRP A 481 -0.42 -27.13 -1.92
CA TRP A 481 0.45 -26.99 -0.76
C TRP A 481 -0.34 -26.86 0.55
N GLN A 482 -1.42 -26.07 0.57
CA GLN A 482 -2.30 -25.96 1.76
C GLN A 482 -2.95 -27.30 2.12
N ALA A 483 -3.26 -28.14 1.13
CA ALA A 483 -3.77 -29.50 1.33
C ALA A 483 -2.73 -30.49 1.87
N GLY A 484 -1.44 -30.11 1.90
CA GLY A 484 -0.37 -30.95 2.45
C GLY A 484 0.38 -31.78 1.43
N GLU A 485 0.21 -31.51 0.13
CA GLU A 485 0.82 -32.31 -0.95
C GLU A 485 2.34 -32.08 -1.11
N ALA A 486 2.88 -31.04 -0.47
CA ALA A 486 4.32 -30.77 -0.47
C ALA A 486 4.80 -30.14 0.84
N ASP A 487 6.10 -30.31 1.12
CA ASP A 487 6.78 -29.79 2.30
C ASP A 487 7.17 -28.32 2.10
N VAL A 488 7.70 -27.99 0.94
CA VAL A 488 8.23 -26.65 0.62
C VAL A 488 7.31 -25.95 -0.37
N LEU A 489 6.97 -24.69 -0.09
CA LEU A 489 6.35 -23.78 -1.06
C LEU A 489 7.38 -22.72 -1.46
N ALA A 490 7.80 -22.73 -2.72
CA ALA A 490 8.62 -21.69 -3.33
C ALA A 490 7.71 -20.53 -3.75
N VAL A 491 7.92 -19.33 -3.19
CA VAL A 491 7.04 -18.18 -3.41
C VAL A 491 7.81 -17.03 -4.03
N GLN A 492 7.37 -16.58 -5.21
CA GLN A 492 7.85 -15.31 -5.75
C GLN A 492 7.18 -14.16 -4.97
N GLU A 493 7.97 -13.30 -4.30
CA GLU A 493 7.43 -12.24 -3.44
C GLU A 493 6.37 -11.38 -4.12
N GLN A 494 6.53 -11.07 -5.41
CA GLN A 494 5.55 -10.28 -6.17
C GLN A 494 4.24 -11.04 -6.45
N ALA A 495 4.29 -12.35 -6.62
CA ALA A 495 3.12 -13.21 -6.83
C ALA A 495 2.48 -13.61 -5.49
N GLY A 496 3.28 -13.69 -4.43
CA GLY A 496 2.85 -13.87 -3.04
C GLY A 496 2.13 -12.66 -2.46
N GLY A 497 1.79 -11.68 -3.28
CA GLY A 497 1.09 -10.45 -2.92
C GLY A 497 -0.21 -10.67 -2.15
N VAL A 498 -1.07 -9.71 -2.15
CA VAL A 498 -2.25 -9.56 -1.29
C VAL A 498 -3.20 -10.79 -1.34
N GLY A 499 -3.68 -11.23 -0.16
CA GLY A 499 -4.81 -12.17 -0.04
C GLY A 499 -4.48 -13.64 0.20
N ILE A 500 -3.22 -14.08 0.11
CA ILE A 500 -2.85 -15.49 0.32
C ILE A 500 -2.64 -15.84 1.79
N ASP A 501 -2.94 -17.08 2.15
CA ASP A 501 -2.72 -17.65 3.49
C ASP A 501 -1.59 -18.68 3.46
N LEU A 502 -0.48 -18.37 4.15
CA LEU A 502 0.69 -19.23 4.29
C LEU A 502 0.86 -19.76 5.72
N SER A 503 -0.16 -19.59 6.58
CA SER A 503 -0.08 -19.94 8.00
C SER A 503 -0.05 -21.45 8.29
N ARG A 504 -0.11 -22.30 7.27
CA ARG A 504 0.26 -23.70 7.40
C ARG A 504 1.71 -23.87 7.88
N SER A 505 2.61 -22.96 7.44
CA SER A 505 3.99 -22.88 7.93
C SER A 505 4.15 -21.77 8.96
N LYS A 506 4.93 -22.02 9.99
CA LYS A 506 5.46 -21.02 10.92
C LYS A 506 6.85 -20.51 10.53
N TYR A 507 7.45 -21.04 9.44
CA TYR A 507 8.78 -20.71 8.97
C TYR A 507 8.75 -20.09 7.59
N GLY A 508 9.35 -18.90 7.47
CA GLY A 508 9.57 -18.21 6.20
C GLY A 508 11.06 -17.99 5.97
N ILE A 509 11.59 -18.55 4.90
CA ILE A 509 12.99 -18.44 4.51
C ILE A 509 13.07 -17.44 3.36
N PHE A 510 13.84 -16.37 3.51
CA PHE A 510 14.06 -15.37 2.48
C PHE A 510 15.37 -15.69 1.75
N TYR A 511 15.25 -16.35 0.60
CA TYR A 511 16.37 -16.71 -0.26
C TYR A 511 16.98 -15.49 -0.92
N SER A 512 16.15 -14.64 -1.52
CA SER A 512 16.55 -13.33 -2.02
C SER A 512 15.54 -12.26 -1.57
N LEU A 513 16.03 -11.04 -1.39
CA LEU A 513 15.25 -9.96 -0.77
C LEU A 513 14.66 -9.04 -1.85
N THR A 514 13.40 -8.60 -1.71
CA THR A 514 12.84 -7.53 -2.56
C THR A 514 13.38 -6.15 -2.16
N TRP A 515 13.38 -5.18 -3.07
CA TRP A 515 13.77 -3.78 -2.81
C TRP A 515 12.63 -2.96 -2.15
N SER A 516 11.43 -3.51 -2.10
CA SER A 516 10.26 -2.86 -1.49
C SER A 516 10.11 -3.31 -0.03
N LEU A 517 10.18 -2.38 0.90
CA LEU A 517 9.89 -2.65 2.32
C LEU A 517 8.43 -3.10 2.50
N GLY A 518 7.49 -2.50 1.77
CA GLY A 518 6.08 -2.86 1.85
C GLY A 518 5.81 -4.30 1.41
N ASP A 519 6.40 -4.76 0.29
CA ASP A 519 6.23 -6.13 -0.20
C ASP A 519 6.85 -7.13 0.78
N PHE A 520 7.99 -6.79 1.37
CA PHE A 520 8.63 -7.59 2.41
C PHE A 520 7.78 -7.71 3.68
N GLU A 521 7.29 -6.61 4.24
CA GLU A 521 6.40 -6.63 5.42
C GLU A 521 5.11 -7.42 5.11
N GLN A 522 4.65 -7.34 3.88
CA GLN A 522 3.50 -8.09 3.40
C GLN A 522 3.81 -9.59 3.36
N ALA A 523 4.95 -10.00 2.81
CA ALA A 523 5.38 -11.40 2.77
C ALA A 523 5.52 -11.98 4.19
N MET A 524 6.19 -11.27 5.12
CA MET A 524 6.31 -11.67 6.52
C MET A 524 4.94 -11.91 7.17
N SER A 525 4.00 -11.02 6.97
CA SER A 525 2.67 -11.11 7.58
C SER A 525 1.82 -12.29 7.09
N ARG A 526 2.20 -12.94 5.96
CA ARG A 526 1.46 -14.09 5.39
C ARG A 526 1.58 -15.37 6.22
N LEU A 527 2.63 -15.48 7.00
CA LEU A 527 2.82 -16.60 7.94
C LEU A 527 1.99 -16.43 9.21
N ASN A 528 1.64 -15.18 9.58
CA ASN A 528 0.88 -14.90 10.79
C ASN A 528 -0.61 -15.22 10.62
N SER A 529 -1.23 -15.79 11.63
CA SER A 529 -2.66 -16.08 11.70
C SER A 529 -3.24 -15.62 13.03
N HIS A 530 -4.53 -15.24 13.07
CA HIS A 530 -5.24 -14.94 14.31
C HIS A 530 -5.36 -16.17 15.25
N ARG A 531 -5.14 -17.38 14.73
CA ARG A 531 -5.14 -18.63 15.50
C ARG A 531 -3.73 -19.08 15.93
N GLN A 532 -2.72 -18.27 15.64
CA GLN A 532 -1.33 -18.64 15.88
C GLN A 532 -1.01 -18.60 17.37
N THR A 533 -0.41 -19.68 17.86
CA THR A 533 0.04 -19.82 19.25
C THR A 533 1.56 -19.85 19.37
N GLN A 534 2.29 -20.00 18.25
CA GLN A 534 3.74 -19.99 18.16
C GLN A 534 4.24 -18.82 17.31
N PRO A 535 5.43 -18.26 17.59
CA PRO A 535 5.98 -17.18 16.78
C PRO A 535 6.25 -17.64 15.35
N ALA A 536 5.95 -16.77 14.37
CA ALA A 536 6.47 -16.95 13.04
C ALA A 536 7.98 -16.67 13.05
N THR A 537 8.75 -17.54 12.41
CA THR A 537 10.21 -17.41 12.33
C THR A 537 10.61 -17.07 10.89
N HIS A 538 11.29 -15.95 10.74
CA HIS A 538 11.77 -15.42 9.46
C HIS A 538 13.27 -15.58 9.35
N ILE A 539 13.74 -16.43 8.44
CA ILE A 539 15.16 -16.76 8.24
C ILE A 539 15.64 -16.03 6.99
N HIS A 540 16.62 -15.16 7.15
CA HIS A 540 17.19 -14.36 6.07
C HIS A 540 18.54 -14.94 5.64
N LEU A 541 18.64 -15.34 4.35
CA LEU A 541 19.89 -15.81 3.76
C LEU A 541 20.69 -14.62 3.23
N ILE A 542 21.82 -14.34 3.85
CA ILE A 542 22.63 -13.14 3.58
C ILE A 542 24.03 -13.55 3.18
N MET A 543 24.49 -13.11 2.01
CA MET A 543 25.86 -13.32 1.57
C MET A 543 26.75 -12.20 2.11
N ARG A 544 27.81 -12.57 2.84
CA ARG A 544 28.73 -11.62 3.50
C ARG A 544 29.49 -10.76 2.49
N GLY A 545 29.66 -9.48 2.83
CA GLY A 545 30.38 -8.52 2.00
C GLY A 545 29.68 -8.18 0.69
N THR A 546 28.35 -8.30 0.63
CA THR A 546 27.56 -8.06 -0.57
C THR A 546 26.39 -7.12 -0.34
N VAL A 547 25.70 -6.81 -1.42
CA VAL A 547 24.47 -6.00 -1.41
C VAL A 547 23.38 -6.55 -0.47
N ASP A 548 23.38 -7.86 -0.18
CA ASP A 548 22.41 -8.48 0.73
C ASP A 548 22.50 -7.89 2.14
N GLU A 549 23.71 -7.62 2.65
CA GLU A 549 23.90 -7.00 3.97
C GLU A 549 23.35 -5.59 4.03
N HIS A 550 23.63 -4.79 3.01
CA HIS A 550 23.09 -3.43 2.91
C HIS A 550 21.56 -3.41 2.81
N MET A 551 20.99 -4.32 2.01
CA MET A 551 19.53 -4.45 1.89
C MET A 551 18.89 -4.85 3.20
N TYR A 552 19.48 -5.81 3.92
CA TYR A 552 18.95 -6.28 5.18
C TYR A 552 19.02 -5.20 6.26
N SER A 553 20.17 -4.50 6.38
CA SER A 553 20.37 -3.39 7.32
C SER A 553 19.38 -2.25 7.06
N ALA A 554 19.19 -1.86 5.80
CA ALA A 554 18.24 -0.82 5.43
C ALA A 554 16.80 -1.18 5.83
N ARG A 555 16.39 -2.44 5.64
CA ARG A 555 15.06 -2.93 6.02
C ARG A 555 14.86 -2.97 7.52
N ARG A 556 15.86 -3.46 8.25
CA ARG A 556 15.82 -3.48 9.72
C ARG A 556 15.65 -2.07 10.29
N ALA A 557 16.29 -1.08 9.66
CA ALA A 557 16.14 0.33 10.00
C ALA A 557 14.87 0.98 9.40
N ARG A 558 14.05 0.24 8.66
CA ARG A 558 12.85 0.74 7.93
C ARG A 558 13.15 1.92 7.00
N ARG A 559 14.31 1.93 6.36
CA ARG A 559 14.73 2.97 5.41
C ARG A 559 14.31 2.61 3.99
N ASP A 560 14.34 3.61 3.11
CA ASP A 560 14.30 3.34 1.67
C ASP A 560 15.54 2.54 1.28
N VAL A 561 15.33 1.29 0.87
CA VAL A 561 16.41 0.33 0.63
C VAL A 561 17.31 0.81 -0.51
N VAL A 562 16.74 1.34 -1.58
CA VAL A 562 17.51 1.81 -2.74
C VAL A 562 18.36 3.02 -2.39
N ALA A 563 17.76 4.02 -1.73
CA ALA A 563 18.48 5.22 -1.32
C ALA A 563 19.59 4.90 -0.31
N SER A 564 19.31 4.03 0.66
CA SER A 564 20.26 3.62 1.69
C SER A 564 21.47 2.85 1.12
N VAL A 565 21.22 1.93 0.20
CA VAL A 565 22.30 1.17 -0.47
C VAL A 565 23.15 2.09 -1.35
N LEU A 566 22.53 3.00 -2.10
CA LEU A 566 23.26 3.97 -2.92
C LEU A 566 24.14 4.91 -2.07
N GLU A 567 23.64 5.32 -0.90
CA GLU A 567 24.41 6.17 0.01
C GLU A 567 25.62 5.42 0.57
N GLY A 568 25.45 4.16 0.99
CA GLY A 568 26.56 3.31 1.45
C GLY A 568 27.66 3.18 0.39
N TYR A 569 27.32 3.02 -0.88
CA TYR A 569 28.30 2.98 -1.97
C TYR A 569 28.97 4.34 -2.26
N ARG A 570 28.30 5.47 -2.00
CA ARG A 570 28.88 6.81 -2.15
C ARG A 570 29.86 7.13 -1.04
N THR A 571 29.51 6.83 0.20
CA THR A 571 30.31 7.15 1.39
C THR A 571 31.46 6.19 1.62
N GLY A 572 31.42 5.01 1.02
CA GLY A 572 32.41 3.95 1.26
C GLY A 572 32.27 3.28 2.62
N GLU A 573 31.18 3.54 3.34
CA GLU A 573 30.83 2.85 4.58
C GLU A 573 30.45 1.41 4.26
N ARG A 574 31.39 0.50 4.44
CA ARG A 574 31.07 -0.92 4.61
C ARG A 574 30.61 -1.06 6.07
N ASP A 575 29.31 -1.26 6.28
CA ASP A 575 28.79 -1.54 7.61
C ASP A 575 29.60 -2.70 8.22
N GLY A 576 30.41 -2.34 9.21
CA GLY A 576 31.05 -3.15 10.23
C GLY A 576 31.38 -4.60 9.90
N ALA A 577 32.54 -4.82 9.29
CA ALA A 577 33.29 -6.04 9.53
C ALA A 577 34.15 -5.80 10.80
N GLN A 578 33.64 -6.09 11.98
CA GLN A 578 34.33 -6.52 13.15
C GLN A 578 33.70 -7.78 13.72
#